data_e0d169efc80064ac0ec42ddc85cb4658
#
_entry.id   e0d169efc80064ac0ec42ddc85cb4658
#
_cell.length_a   1.000
_cell.length_b   1.000
_cell.length_c   1.000
_cell.angle_alpha   90.00
_cell.angle_beta   90.00
_cell.angle_gamma   90.00
#
_symmetry.space_group_name_H-M   'P 1'
#
loop_
_entity.id
_entity.type
_entity.pdbx_description
1 polymer ?
#
loop_
_entity_poly.entity_id
_entity_poly.type
_entity_poly.pdbx_seq_one_letter_code
_entity_poly.pdbx_strand_id
1 'polypeptide(L)'
;MTVARAIGYVIIDTNPNGEYNLVRRLSGQNYPRFHIYLRQAGDRWIFSLHLDQKKPSYAGSHAHSGEYDGPLVEDESDRIKQLVVSGL
;
A
#
# COMPACT_ATOMS: atom_id res chain seq x y z
N MET A 1 13.28 5.97 -0.37
CA MET A 1 12.17 6.89 -0.15
C MET A 1 11.86 6.97 1.33
N THR A 2 12.04 8.16 1.92
CA THR A 2 11.92 8.31 3.37
C THR A 2 10.47 8.21 3.87
N VAL A 3 9.50 8.64 3.08
CA VAL A 3 8.09 8.57 3.46
C VAL A 3 7.64 7.13 3.67
N ALA A 4 8.02 6.23 2.74
CA ALA A 4 7.66 4.82 2.87
C ALA A 4 8.18 4.24 4.18
N ARG A 5 9.44 4.50 4.48
CA ARG A 5 10.05 4.01 5.72
C ARG A 5 9.35 4.59 6.95
N ALA A 6 9.01 5.87 6.91
CA ALA A 6 8.38 6.55 8.04
C ALA A 6 7.00 5.98 8.36
N ILE A 7 6.27 5.52 7.36
CA ILE A 7 4.96 4.91 7.58
C ILE A 7 5.04 3.39 7.76
N GLY A 8 6.26 2.82 7.74
CA GLY A 8 6.47 1.41 8.00
C GLY A 8 6.36 0.51 6.78
N TYR A 9 6.50 1.07 5.58
CA TYR A 9 6.38 0.32 4.34
C TYR A 9 7.73 0.07 3.70
N VAL A 10 7.79 -0.99 2.91
CA VAL A 10 8.97 -1.37 2.13
C VAL A 10 8.62 -1.24 0.65
N ILE A 11 9.52 -0.63 -0.12
CA ILE A 11 9.35 -0.54 -1.57
C ILE A 11 9.70 -1.90 -2.17
N ILE A 12 8.75 -2.51 -2.88
CA ILE A 12 9.00 -3.80 -3.54
C ILE A 12 9.19 -3.67 -5.04
N ASP A 13 8.74 -2.57 -5.61
CA ASP A 13 8.86 -2.36 -7.05
C ASP A 13 8.70 -0.88 -7.37
N THR A 14 9.28 -0.47 -8.50
CA THR A 14 9.11 0.87 -9.06
C THR A 14 8.95 0.70 -10.55
N ASN A 15 7.83 1.11 -11.11
CA ASN A 15 7.64 0.97 -12.55
C ASN A 15 8.26 2.16 -13.30
N PRO A 16 8.43 2.03 -14.63
CA PRO A 16 9.06 3.10 -15.42
C PRO A 16 8.31 4.42 -15.40
N ASN A 17 7.05 4.42 -15.05
CA ASN A 17 6.23 5.63 -14.96
C ASN A 17 6.42 6.37 -13.63
N GLY A 18 7.28 5.88 -12.76
CA GLY A 18 7.55 6.51 -11.48
C GLY A 18 6.57 6.13 -10.38
N GLU A 19 5.75 5.12 -10.60
CA GLU A 19 4.86 4.61 -9.56
C GLU A 19 5.63 3.63 -8.68
N TYR A 20 5.52 3.81 -7.37
CA TYR A 20 6.16 2.95 -6.39
C TYR A 20 5.12 1.98 -5.83
N ASN A 21 5.56 0.73 -5.64
CA ASN A 21 4.76 -0.29 -4.98
C ASN A 21 5.34 -0.51 -3.59
N LEU A 22 4.53 -0.24 -2.57
CA LEU A 22 4.94 -0.33 -1.17
C LEU A 22 4.09 -1.37 -0.47
N VAL A 23 4.69 -2.12 0.45
CA VAL A 23 3.94 -3.11 1.24
C VAL A 23 4.29 -3.00 2.72
N ARG A 24 3.31 -3.35 3.55
CA ARG A 24 3.48 -3.50 4.98
C ARG A 24 2.76 -4.79 5.40
N ARG A 25 3.54 -5.78 5.80
CA ARG A 25 2.98 -7.07 6.21
C ARG A 25 2.29 -6.94 7.55
N LEU A 26 1.19 -7.67 7.72
CA LEU A 26 0.44 -7.70 8.97
C LEU A 26 0.96 -8.77 9.93
N SER A 27 1.75 -9.72 9.41
CA SER A 27 2.34 -10.79 10.20
C SER A 27 3.74 -11.07 9.67
N GLY A 28 4.38 -12.11 10.16
CA GLY A 28 5.68 -12.50 9.66
C GLY A 28 5.66 -13.14 8.28
N GLN A 29 4.49 -13.29 7.69
CA GLN A 29 4.33 -13.88 6.37
C GLN A 29 4.05 -12.82 5.32
N ASN A 30 4.15 -13.19 4.02
CA ASN A 30 3.95 -12.24 2.95
C ASN A 30 2.52 -11.72 2.86
N TYR A 31 1.56 -12.52 3.28
CA TYR A 31 0.14 -12.16 3.22
C TYR A 31 -0.53 -12.51 4.54
N PRO A 32 -1.56 -11.80 4.95
CA PRO A 32 -2.06 -10.57 4.33
C PRO A 32 -1.09 -9.39 4.51
N ARG A 33 -1.22 -8.42 3.62
CA ARG A 33 -0.37 -7.23 3.68
C ARG A 33 -1.11 -6.02 3.13
N PHE A 34 -0.81 -4.84 3.66
CA PHE A 34 -1.24 -3.60 3.02
C PHE A 34 -0.34 -3.30 1.84
N HIS A 35 -0.94 -2.79 0.77
CA HIS A 35 -0.23 -2.47 -0.45
C HIS A 35 -0.61 -1.06 -0.88
N ILE A 36 0.38 -0.24 -1.15
CA ILE A 36 0.16 1.12 -1.65
C ILE A 36 0.79 1.26 -3.02
N TYR A 37 0.01 1.74 -3.96
CA TYR A 37 0.55 2.29 -5.20
C TYR A 37 0.72 3.78 -4.99
N LEU A 38 1.96 4.25 -5.04
CA LEU A 38 2.28 5.64 -4.76
C LEU A 38 2.82 6.29 -6.02
N ARG A 39 2.18 7.36 -6.46
CA ARG A 39 2.63 8.10 -7.64
C ARG A 39 2.53 9.59 -7.41
N GLN A 40 3.35 10.32 -8.12
CA GLN A 40 3.32 11.77 -8.10
C GLN A 40 2.43 12.27 -9.23
N ALA A 41 1.59 13.25 -8.93
CA ALA A 41 0.73 13.91 -9.89
C ALA A 41 0.90 15.42 -9.68
N GLY A 42 1.76 16.04 -10.50
CA GLY A 42 2.14 17.43 -10.30
C GLY A 42 2.91 17.61 -9.01
N ASP A 43 2.41 18.46 -8.14
CA ASP A 43 3.02 18.72 -6.83
C ASP A 43 2.39 17.85 -5.71
N ARG A 44 1.56 16.88 -6.08
CA ARG A 44 0.87 16.02 -5.13
C ARG A 44 1.33 14.59 -5.26
N TRP A 45 1.18 13.85 -4.16
CA TRP A 45 1.39 12.42 -4.13
C TRP A 45 0.06 11.73 -3.93
N ILE A 46 -0.21 10.71 -4.73
CA ILE A 46 -1.45 9.94 -4.65
C ILE A 46 -1.11 8.57 -4.09
N PHE A 47 -1.76 8.24 -2.97
CA PHE A 47 -1.62 6.96 -2.29
C PHE A 47 -2.87 6.13 -2.58
N SER A 48 -2.71 5.02 -3.28
CA SER A 48 -3.82 4.09 -3.51
C SER A 48 -3.58 2.88 -2.63
N LEU A 49 -4.33 2.78 -1.54
CA LEU A 49 -4.15 1.77 -0.51
C LEU A 49 -5.15 0.64 -0.68
N HIS A 50 -4.68 -0.59 -0.55
CA HIS A 50 -5.55 -1.76 -0.48
C HIS A 50 -4.92 -2.84 0.37
N LEU A 51 -5.73 -3.84 0.73
CA LEU A 51 -5.29 -4.97 1.52
C LEU A 51 -5.20 -6.20 0.61
N ASP A 52 -4.01 -6.75 0.47
CA ASP A 52 -3.78 -8.01 -0.24
C ASP A 52 -3.95 -9.14 0.76
N GLN A 53 -4.98 -9.96 0.59
CA GLN A 53 -5.24 -11.04 1.54
C GLN A 53 -4.50 -12.31 1.21
N LYS A 54 -4.20 -12.53 -0.05
CA LYS A 54 -3.45 -13.70 -0.49
C LYS A 54 -2.73 -13.39 -1.79
N LYS A 55 -1.80 -14.26 -2.15
CA LYS A 55 -1.06 -14.12 -3.40
C LYS A 55 -2.03 -14.16 -4.58
N PRO A 56 -1.92 -13.23 -5.53
CA PRO A 56 -2.75 -13.26 -6.73
C PRO A 56 -2.62 -14.57 -7.49
N SER A 57 -3.72 -15.06 -8.05
CA SER A 57 -3.77 -16.27 -8.85
C SER A 57 -4.01 -15.90 -10.30
N TYR A 58 -3.25 -16.53 -11.20
CA TYR A 58 -3.40 -16.30 -12.63
C TYR A 58 -4.27 -17.33 -13.32
N ALA A 59 -4.69 -18.36 -12.62
CA ALA A 59 -5.41 -19.46 -13.22
C ALA A 59 -6.89 -19.15 -13.38
N GLY A 60 -7.20 -18.16 -14.23
CA GLY A 60 -8.58 -17.80 -14.52
C GLY A 60 -9.33 -17.20 -13.36
N SER A 61 -8.64 -16.86 -12.32
CA SER A 61 -9.25 -16.27 -11.16
C SER A 61 -9.60 -14.81 -11.44
N HIS A 62 -10.85 -14.48 -11.26
CA HIS A 62 -11.30 -13.09 -11.28
C HIS A 62 -11.35 -12.52 -9.88
N ALA A 63 -11.05 -13.34 -8.90
CA ALA A 63 -11.11 -12.90 -7.52
C ALA A 63 -9.98 -11.94 -7.25
N HIS A 64 -10.32 -10.72 -6.94
CA HIS A 64 -9.34 -9.82 -6.38
C HIS A 64 -8.97 -10.33 -5.01
N SER A 65 -7.69 -10.52 -4.79
CA SER A 65 -7.21 -10.83 -3.46
C SER A 65 -7.06 -9.56 -2.62
N GLY A 66 -7.38 -8.41 -3.20
CA GLY A 66 -7.24 -7.12 -2.55
C GLY A 66 -8.56 -6.51 -2.13
N GLU A 67 -8.54 -5.75 -1.05
CA GLU A 67 -9.66 -4.95 -0.59
C GLU A 67 -9.25 -3.50 -0.58
N TYR A 68 -10.16 -2.63 -1.09
CA TYR A 68 -9.92 -1.19 -1.15
C TYR A 68 -10.68 -0.42 -0.08
N ASP A 69 -11.57 -1.08 0.64
CA ASP A 69 -12.34 -0.49 1.72
C ASP A 69 -12.48 -1.50 2.86
N GLY A 70 -13.22 -1.13 3.89
CA GLY A 70 -13.40 -1.98 5.05
C GLY A 70 -12.60 -1.48 6.24
N PRO A 71 -12.87 -2.02 7.43
CA PRO A 71 -12.30 -1.48 8.67
C PRO A 71 -10.78 -1.48 8.72
N LEU A 72 -10.13 -2.55 8.24
CA LEU A 72 -8.68 -2.62 8.28
C LEU A 72 -8.04 -1.57 7.37
N VAL A 73 -8.58 -1.39 6.17
CA VAL A 73 -8.05 -0.41 5.23
C VAL A 73 -8.31 1.00 5.74
N GLU A 74 -9.49 1.24 6.32
CA GLU A 74 -9.83 2.54 6.88
C GLU A 74 -8.91 2.91 8.04
N ASP A 75 -8.67 1.97 8.95
CA ASP A 75 -7.77 2.18 10.08
C ASP A 75 -6.35 2.46 9.61
N GLU A 76 -5.87 1.72 8.62
CA GLU A 76 -4.55 1.95 8.08
C GLU A 76 -4.44 3.29 7.37
N SER A 77 -5.48 3.66 6.62
CA SER A 77 -5.52 4.98 5.99
C SER A 77 -5.43 6.09 7.03
N ASP A 78 -6.16 5.96 8.13
CA ASP A 78 -6.13 6.93 9.21
C ASP A 78 -4.75 6.99 9.86
N ARG A 79 -4.12 5.84 10.07
CA ARG A 79 -2.77 5.78 10.64
C ARG A 79 -1.77 6.53 9.75
N ILE A 80 -1.83 6.29 8.43
CA ILE A 80 -0.93 6.95 7.49
C ILE A 80 -1.18 8.46 7.48
N LYS A 81 -2.44 8.88 7.46
CA LYS A 81 -2.79 10.29 7.49
C LYS A 81 -2.25 10.99 8.74
N GLN A 82 -2.37 10.35 9.89
CA GLN A 82 -1.86 10.91 11.14
C GLN A 82 -0.35 11.11 11.09
N LEU A 83 0.37 10.14 10.54
CA LEU A 83 1.82 10.26 10.42
C LEU A 83 2.21 11.37 9.45
N VAL A 84 1.52 11.48 8.33
CA VAL A 84 1.80 12.53 7.34
C VAL A 84 1.50 13.92 7.92
N VAL A 85 0.36 14.06 8.60
CA VAL A 85 -0.03 15.34 9.19
C VAL A 85 0.92 15.76 10.30
N SER A 86 1.48 14.82 11.04
CA SER A 86 2.43 15.14 12.11
C SER A 86 3.81 15.53 11.59
N GLY A 87 3.99 15.56 10.27
CA GLY A 87 5.19 16.13 9.65
C GLY A 87 6.34 15.15 9.51
N LEU A 88 6.08 13.89 9.70
CA LEU A 88 7.08 12.81 9.51
C LEU A 88 8.49 13.22 9.82
#